data_4471831e85f25be369560aef5bd09152
#
_entry.id   4471831e85f25be369560aef5bd09152
#
_cell.length_a   1.000
_cell.length_b   1.000
_cell.length_c   1.000
_cell.angle_alpha   90.00
_cell.angle_beta   90.00
_cell.angle_gamma   90.00
#
_symmetry.space_group_name_H-M   'P 1'
#
loop_
_entity.id
_entity.type
_entity.pdbx_description
1 polymer ?
#
loop_
_entity_poly.entity_id
_entity_poly.type
_entity_poly.pdbx_seq_one_letter_code
_entity_poly.pdbx_strand_id
1 'polypeptide(L)'
;MRMIHVTSGIRRGMTHVLETGFEVMSGDNPNGSPSIRGYNIINGELRGSSDGGTLESRNPAWLDDRLGEFPQSTKQDVHDALHAARDAFPGWAATPAPTRGQIIGNMGRLLMEHKDDIVRVETREIGKTIKESAGSVQEAIDTCLFFQSEGRRLYGQTVNSELPDKELFTYRRPLGVCGIINACNFPAAVPFWKMIPAIMCGNTCVWKSPQDAPLLS
;
A
#
# COMPACT_ATOMS: atom_id res chain seq x y z
N MET A 1 -10.46 -0.88 2.35
CA MET A 1 -10.13 0.30 1.54
C MET A 1 -11.44 0.85 0.97
N ARG A 2 -12.02 1.87 1.60
CA ARG A 2 -13.14 2.61 1.00
C ARG A 2 -12.52 3.52 -0.06
N MET A 3 -12.93 3.38 -1.31
CA MET A 3 -12.67 4.39 -2.33
C MET A 3 -13.20 5.73 -1.82
N ILE A 4 -12.35 6.74 -1.85
CA ILE A 4 -12.71 8.12 -1.46
C ILE A 4 -13.73 8.61 -2.47
N HIS A 5 -15.00 8.72 -2.06
CA HIS A 5 -15.97 9.55 -2.77
C HIS A 5 -15.77 10.97 -2.26
N VAL A 6 -15.16 11.81 -3.08
CA VAL A 6 -15.03 13.24 -2.82
C VAL A 6 -16.39 13.88 -3.03
N THR A 7 -17.06 14.26 -1.94
CA THR A 7 -18.21 15.16 -2.01
C THR A 7 -17.71 16.61 -2.13
N SER A 8 -18.28 17.34 -3.08
CA SER A 8 -18.02 18.74 -3.37
C SER A 8 -18.12 19.63 -2.13
N GLY A 9 -17.00 20.15 -1.64
CA GLY A 9 -17.00 21.12 -0.54
C GLY A 9 -15.66 21.33 0.18
N ILE A 10 -14.61 20.60 -0.16
CA ILE A 10 -13.30 20.69 0.48
C ILE A 10 -12.47 21.82 -0.18
N ARG A 11 -11.83 22.68 0.63
CA ARG A 11 -10.96 23.76 0.15
C ARG A 11 -9.84 23.21 -0.74
N ARG A 12 -9.49 23.88 -1.84
CA ARG A 12 -8.54 23.43 -2.89
C ARG A 12 -7.23 22.79 -2.38
N GLY A 13 -6.64 23.26 -1.28
CA GLY A 13 -5.43 22.70 -0.71
C GLY A 13 -5.62 21.33 -0.03
N MET A 14 -6.76 21.13 0.65
CA MET A 14 -7.09 19.86 1.32
C MET A 14 -7.44 18.75 0.33
N THR A 15 -8.03 19.10 -0.81
CA THR A 15 -8.35 18.15 -1.88
C THR A 15 -7.07 17.52 -2.46
N HIS A 16 -6.03 18.33 -2.68
CA HIS A 16 -4.77 17.83 -3.22
C HIS A 16 -4.07 16.85 -2.27
N VAL A 17 -4.05 17.13 -0.98
CA VAL A 17 -3.48 16.24 0.05
C VAL A 17 -4.23 14.90 0.13
N LEU A 18 -5.57 14.93 0.03
CA LEU A 18 -6.40 13.71 0.04
C LEU A 18 -6.23 12.85 -1.21
N GLU A 19 -5.92 13.47 -2.36
CA GLU A 19 -5.70 12.77 -3.62
C GLU A 19 -4.30 12.15 -3.71
N THR A 20 -3.29 12.82 -3.15
CA THR A 20 -1.88 12.44 -3.30
C THR A 20 -1.28 11.77 -2.06
N GLY A 21 -1.92 11.89 -0.88
CA GLY A 21 -1.41 11.37 0.38
C GLY A 21 -0.22 12.13 0.96
N PHE A 22 0.15 13.27 0.37
CA PHE A 22 1.24 14.12 0.84
C PHE A 22 0.97 15.61 0.53
N GLU A 23 1.67 16.48 1.25
CA GLU A 23 1.67 17.94 1.06
C GLU A 23 3.02 18.38 0.50
N VAL A 24 3.00 19.15 -0.57
CA VAL A 24 4.22 19.76 -1.13
C VAL A 24 4.63 20.92 -0.23
N MET A 25 5.81 20.83 0.36
CA MET A 25 6.41 21.90 1.15
C MET A 25 7.13 22.89 0.24
N SER A 26 7.12 24.19 0.55
CA SER A 26 7.89 25.19 -0.19
C SER A 26 9.38 24.84 -0.13
N GLY A 27 10.01 24.71 -1.32
CA GLY A 27 11.29 24.04 -1.44
C GLY A 27 12.45 24.82 -0.85
N ASP A 28 13.17 24.16 0.03
CA ASP A 28 14.50 24.57 0.52
C ASP A 28 15.63 23.76 -0.12
N ASN A 29 15.33 22.98 -1.19
CA ASN A 29 16.34 22.18 -1.88
C ASN A 29 17.20 23.04 -2.82
N PRO A 30 18.53 22.90 -2.77
CA PRO A 30 19.44 23.65 -3.65
C PRO A 30 19.18 23.46 -5.16
N ASN A 31 18.57 22.37 -5.55
CA ASN A 31 18.20 22.04 -6.93
C ASN A 31 16.79 22.50 -7.34
N GLY A 32 16.07 23.17 -6.42
CA GLY A 32 14.68 23.58 -6.64
C GLY A 32 13.64 22.45 -6.63
N SER A 33 14.07 21.22 -6.32
CA SER A 33 13.11 20.10 -6.18
C SER A 33 12.26 20.30 -4.94
N PRO A 34 10.95 20.01 -5.00
CA PRO A 34 10.08 20.12 -3.83
C PRO A 34 10.43 19.03 -2.79
N SER A 35 10.36 19.38 -1.52
CA SER A 35 10.23 18.42 -0.44
C SER A 35 8.75 18.23 -0.10
N ILE A 36 8.41 17.11 0.53
CA ILE A 36 7.03 16.80 0.87
C ILE A 36 6.85 16.51 2.36
N ARG A 37 5.63 16.65 2.84
CA ARG A 37 5.18 16.10 4.11
C ARG A 37 4.31 14.89 3.84
N GLY A 38 4.76 13.72 4.32
CA GLY A 38 4.00 12.49 4.28
C GLY A 38 3.14 12.29 5.53
N TYR A 39 2.25 11.31 5.47
CA TYR A 39 1.29 10.99 6.52
C TYR A 39 1.10 9.48 6.66
N ASN A 40 0.74 9.04 7.86
CA ASN A 40 0.12 7.73 8.06
C ASN A 40 -1.29 7.74 7.43
N ILE A 41 -1.66 6.68 6.73
CA ILE A 41 -3.02 6.49 6.22
C ILE A 41 -3.71 5.43 7.08
N ILE A 42 -4.58 5.87 7.99
CA ILE A 42 -5.30 4.99 8.91
C ILE A 42 -6.80 5.18 8.70
N ASN A 43 -7.50 4.12 8.32
CA ASN A 43 -8.93 4.15 8.01
C ASN A 43 -9.32 5.20 6.93
N GLY A 44 -8.42 5.46 5.97
CA GLY A 44 -8.62 6.48 4.92
C GLY A 44 -8.39 7.92 5.38
N GLU A 45 -7.90 8.14 6.60
CA GLU A 45 -7.54 9.45 7.14
C GLU A 45 -6.04 9.65 7.13
N LEU A 46 -5.58 10.85 6.75
CA LEU A 46 -4.19 11.27 6.82
C LEU A 46 -3.87 11.75 8.24
N ARG A 47 -2.90 11.11 8.89
CA ARG A 47 -2.52 11.40 10.28
C ARG A 47 -1.00 11.55 10.42
N GLY A 48 -0.55 12.51 11.21
CA GLY A 48 0.82 12.55 11.70
C GLY A 48 1.09 11.43 12.71
N SER A 49 2.30 11.40 13.29
CA SER A 49 2.59 10.57 14.47
C SER A 49 1.81 11.08 15.67
N SER A 50 1.34 10.17 16.53
CA SER A 50 0.55 10.50 17.72
C SER A 50 1.30 11.33 18.77
N ASP A 51 2.64 11.31 18.75
CA ASP A 51 3.51 12.15 19.59
C ASP A 51 4.10 13.35 18.84
N GLY A 52 3.76 13.53 17.55
CA GLY A 52 4.28 14.59 16.69
C GLY A 52 5.69 14.31 16.14
N GLY A 53 6.29 13.15 16.45
CA GLY A 53 7.61 12.77 15.94
C GLY A 53 7.65 12.64 14.42
N THR A 54 8.75 13.14 13.82
CA THR A 54 9.00 13.04 12.38
C THR A 54 10.37 12.45 12.10
N LEU A 55 10.53 11.87 10.93
CA LEU A 55 11.80 11.46 10.35
C LEU A 55 11.99 12.17 9.01
N GLU A 56 13.22 12.51 8.69
CA GLU A 56 13.57 13.12 7.42
C GLU A 56 14.10 12.06 6.46
N SER A 57 13.70 12.12 5.20
CA SER A 57 14.26 11.33 4.12
C SER A 57 15.09 12.21 3.18
N ARG A 58 16.24 11.69 2.76
CA ARG A 58 17.17 12.35 1.83
C ARG A 58 17.58 11.40 0.72
N ASN A 59 17.88 11.98 -0.43
CA ASN A 59 18.45 11.26 -1.56
C ASN A 59 19.86 10.73 -1.20
N PRO A 60 20.10 9.41 -1.19
CA PRO A 60 21.39 8.85 -0.80
C PRO A 60 22.53 9.17 -1.77
N ALA A 61 22.19 9.50 -3.02
CA ALA A 61 23.19 9.92 -4.02
C ALA A 61 23.54 11.41 -3.95
N TRP A 62 22.70 12.20 -3.28
CA TRP A 62 22.90 13.65 -3.09
C TRP A 62 22.25 14.12 -1.79
N LEU A 63 22.99 14.14 -0.71
CA LEU A 63 22.50 14.37 0.64
C LEU A 63 21.87 15.75 0.87
N ASP A 64 22.20 16.75 0.04
CA ASP A 64 21.55 18.08 0.09
C ASP A 64 20.15 18.07 -0.52
N ASP A 65 19.78 17.00 -1.25
CA ASP A 65 18.44 16.79 -1.80
C ASP A 65 17.53 16.17 -0.75
N ARG A 66 16.80 17.02 -0.02
CA ARG A 66 15.81 16.63 0.99
C ARG A 66 14.53 16.16 0.29
N LEU A 67 14.11 14.93 0.55
CA LEU A 67 12.90 14.36 -0.03
C LEU A 67 11.64 14.78 0.73
N GLY A 68 11.72 14.79 2.06
CA GLY A 68 10.60 15.24 2.88
C GLY A 68 10.69 14.86 4.34
N GLU A 69 9.58 15.10 5.04
CA GLU A 69 9.35 14.70 6.43
C GLU A 69 8.18 13.72 6.50
N PHE A 70 8.35 12.67 7.27
CA PHE A 70 7.40 11.58 7.41
C PHE A 70 7.14 11.27 8.89
N PRO A 71 5.94 10.76 9.27
CA PRO A 71 5.66 10.42 10.65
C PRO A 71 6.61 9.35 11.19
N GLN A 72 7.21 9.59 12.34
CA GLN A 72 7.87 8.57 13.14
C GLN A 72 6.83 7.91 14.04
N SER A 73 6.11 6.93 13.48
CA SER A 73 4.96 6.32 14.12
C SER A 73 5.29 5.63 15.44
N THR A 74 4.40 5.77 16.41
CA THR A 74 4.49 5.20 17.75
C THR A 74 3.76 3.87 17.87
N LYS A 75 3.82 3.24 19.05
CA LYS A 75 2.99 2.07 19.38
C LYS A 75 1.50 2.39 19.30
N GLN A 76 1.08 3.62 19.66
CA GLN A 76 -0.31 4.03 19.59
C GLN A 76 -0.81 4.07 18.15
N ASP A 77 -0.01 4.61 17.21
CA ASP A 77 -0.36 4.62 15.79
C ASP A 77 -0.53 3.20 15.22
N VAL A 78 0.32 2.26 15.65
CA VAL A 78 0.18 0.84 15.29
C VAL A 78 -1.10 0.24 15.86
N HIS A 79 -1.46 0.54 17.11
CA HIS A 79 -2.72 0.09 17.72
C HIS A 79 -3.93 0.64 16.97
N ASP A 80 -3.92 1.92 16.62
CA ASP A 80 -5.01 2.56 15.86
C ASP A 80 -5.15 1.92 14.46
N ALA A 81 -4.04 1.65 13.78
CA ALA A 81 -4.05 0.96 12.49
C ALA A 81 -4.58 -0.48 12.60
N LEU A 82 -4.19 -1.22 13.66
CA LEU A 82 -4.69 -2.57 13.92
C LEU A 82 -6.20 -2.58 14.20
N HIS A 83 -6.70 -1.62 14.99
CA HIS A 83 -8.14 -1.49 15.23
C HIS A 83 -8.90 -1.17 13.95
N ALA A 84 -8.44 -0.20 13.16
CA ALA A 84 -9.04 0.14 11.87
C ALA A 84 -9.08 -1.05 10.91
N ALA A 85 -7.98 -1.82 10.82
CA ALA A 85 -7.90 -3.01 9.98
C ALA A 85 -8.85 -4.13 10.47
N ARG A 86 -8.98 -4.30 11.80
CA ARG A 86 -9.91 -5.27 12.40
C ARG A 86 -11.36 -4.91 12.11
N ASP A 87 -11.71 -3.64 12.25
CA ASP A 87 -13.07 -3.16 12.01
C ASP A 87 -13.48 -3.26 10.54
N ALA A 88 -12.52 -3.05 9.62
CA ALA A 88 -12.73 -3.19 8.18
C ALA A 88 -12.80 -4.66 7.71
N PHE A 89 -12.24 -5.60 8.48
CA PHE A 89 -12.08 -7.00 8.07
C PHE A 89 -13.40 -7.70 7.71
N PRO A 90 -14.49 -7.65 8.50
CA PRO A 90 -15.72 -8.37 8.18
C PRO A 90 -16.31 -7.96 6.82
N GLY A 91 -16.32 -6.65 6.54
CA GLY A 91 -16.84 -6.12 5.28
C GLY A 91 -15.98 -6.51 4.07
N TRP A 92 -14.65 -6.46 4.22
CA TRP A 92 -13.73 -6.87 3.16
C TRP A 92 -13.78 -8.37 2.91
N ALA A 93 -13.80 -9.19 3.95
CA ALA A 93 -13.90 -10.65 3.86
C ALA A 93 -15.21 -11.10 3.19
N ALA A 94 -16.32 -10.38 3.43
CA ALA A 94 -17.62 -10.63 2.81
C ALA A 94 -17.69 -10.17 1.34
N THR A 95 -16.77 -9.30 0.90
CA THR A 95 -16.73 -8.86 -0.52
C THR A 95 -16.40 -10.05 -1.40
N PRO A 96 -17.18 -10.34 -2.47
CA PRO A 96 -16.91 -11.45 -3.37
C PRO A 96 -15.47 -11.41 -3.93
N ALA A 97 -14.79 -12.56 -3.96
CA ALA A 97 -13.40 -12.64 -4.39
C ALA A 97 -13.15 -12.09 -5.82
N PRO A 98 -14.04 -12.30 -6.82
CA PRO A 98 -13.89 -11.65 -8.12
C PRO A 98 -13.94 -10.11 -8.06
N THR A 99 -14.74 -9.54 -7.16
CA THR A 99 -14.81 -8.08 -6.96
C THR A 99 -13.52 -7.55 -6.35
N ARG A 100 -12.93 -8.27 -5.37
CA ARG A 100 -11.61 -7.93 -4.84
C ARG A 100 -10.55 -7.95 -5.95
N GLY A 101 -10.61 -8.96 -6.83
CA GLY A 101 -9.73 -9.04 -8.00
C GLY A 101 -9.86 -7.84 -8.94
N GLN A 102 -11.07 -7.35 -9.21
CA GLN A 102 -11.27 -6.14 -10.01
C GLN A 102 -10.64 -4.90 -9.38
N ILE A 103 -10.78 -4.75 -8.06
CA ILE A 103 -10.15 -3.64 -7.32
C ILE A 103 -8.62 -3.71 -7.44
N ILE A 104 -8.04 -4.90 -7.28
CA ILE A 104 -6.60 -5.13 -7.43
C ILE A 104 -6.15 -4.82 -8.87
N GLY A 105 -6.91 -5.26 -9.88
CA GLY A 105 -6.62 -4.93 -11.28
C GLY A 105 -6.67 -3.43 -11.57
N ASN A 106 -7.56 -2.67 -10.91
CA ASN A 106 -7.59 -1.21 -11.02
C ASN A 106 -6.32 -0.59 -10.40
N MET A 107 -5.84 -1.11 -9.26
CA MET A 107 -4.56 -0.67 -8.68
C MET A 107 -3.40 -0.88 -9.67
N GLY A 108 -3.34 -2.04 -10.33
CA GLY A 108 -2.32 -2.33 -11.34
C GLY A 108 -2.36 -1.36 -12.54
N ARG A 109 -3.56 -0.98 -12.98
CA ARG A 109 -3.71 0.02 -14.06
C ARG A 109 -3.22 1.41 -13.64
N LEU A 110 -3.57 1.85 -12.43
CA LEU A 110 -3.07 3.13 -11.89
C LEU A 110 -1.54 3.14 -11.76
N LEU A 111 -0.94 2.04 -11.28
CA LEU A 111 0.51 1.92 -11.26
C LEU A 111 1.13 2.01 -12.66
N MET A 112 0.47 1.44 -13.66
CA MET A 112 0.93 1.48 -15.06
C MET A 112 0.85 2.89 -15.63
N GLU A 113 -0.24 3.62 -15.36
CA GLU A 113 -0.44 5.01 -15.77
C GLU A 113 0.61 5.95 -15.17
N HIS A 114 1.01 5.73 -13.91
CA HIS A 114 1.97 6.56 -13.17
C HIS A 114 3.38 5.94 -13.08
N LYS A 115 3.67 4.91 -13.88
CA LYS A 115 4.91 4.14 -13.79
C LYS A 115 6.16 4.99 -13.79
N ASP A 116 6.27 5.90 -14.76
CA ASP A 116 7.48 6.72 -14.94
C ASP A 116 7.74 7.66 -13.76
N ASP A 117 6.69 8.20 -13.15
CA ASP A 117 6.80 9.06 -11.98
C ASP A 117 7.22 8.26 -10.76
N ILE A 118 6.62 7.09 -10.52
CA ILE A 118 6.98 6.18 -9.44
C ILE A 118 8.44 5.71 -9.58
N VAL A 119 8.88 5.38 -10.79
CA VAL A 119 10.27 5.00 -11.09
C VAL A 119 11.25 6.12 -10.73
N ARG A 120 10.94 7.37 -11.07
CA ARG A 120 11.78 8.52 -10.70
C ARG A 120 11.86 8.71 -9.19
N VAL A 121 10.72 8.57 -8.50
CA VAL A 121 10.65 8.65 -7.03
C VAL A 121 11.50 7.55 -6.40
N GLU A 122 11.35 6.29 -6.82
CA GLU A 122 12.14 5.16 -6.30
C GLU A 122 13.63 5.37 -6.53
N THR A 123 14.02 5.81 -7.74
CA THR A 123 15.42 6.10 -8.05
C THR A 123 15.99 7.18 -7.15
N ARG A 124 15.25 8.25 -6.92
CA ARG A 124 15.68 9.39 -6.10
C ARG A 124 15.77 9.02 -4.62
N GLU A 125 14.84 8.20 -4.12
CA GLU A 125 14.77 7.84 -2.70
C GLU A 125 15.76 6.73 -2.32
N ILE A 126 15.92 5.73 -3.18
CA ILE A 126 16.77 4.55 -2.87
C ILE A 126 18.17 4.64 -3.49
N GLY A 127 18.37 5.53 -4.45
CA GLY A 127 19.66 5.65 -5.16
C GLY A 127 19.91 4.53 -6.17
N LYS A 128 18.89 3.78 -6.58
CA LYS A 128 18.98 2.78 -7.65
C LYS A 128 19.07 3.41 -9.01
N THR A 129 19.49 2.62 -10.00
CA THR A 129 19.40 3.05 -11.39
C THR A 129 17.93 3.09 -11.84
N ILE A 130 17.62 3.95 -12.81
CA ILE A 130 16.29 4.03 -13.44
C ILE A 130 15.82 2.66 -13.94
N LYS A 131 16.74 1.86 -14.50
CA LYS A 131 16.44 0.53 -15.03
C LYS A 131 16.00 -0.44 -13.92
N GLU A 132 16.66 -0.43 -12.77
CA GLU A 132 16.31 -1.28 -11.62
C GLU A 132 14.99 -0.84 -10.97
N SER A 133 14.79 0.46 -10.83
CA SER A 133 13.51 1.00 -10.33
C SER A 133 12.36 0.66 -11.27
N ALA A 134 12.57 0.76 -12.60
CA ALA A 134 11.57 0.36 -13.58
C ALA A 134 11.20 -1.12 -13.47
N GLY A 135 12.17 -2.00 -13.16
CA GLY A 135 11.92 -3.41 -12.87
C GLY A 135 11.09 -3.61 -11.61
N SER A 136 11.44 -2.92 -10.53
CA SER A 136 10.70 -2.99 -9.26
C SER A 136 9.24 -2.57 -9.41
N VAL A 137 8.99 -1.45 -10.09
CA VAL A 137 7.62 -0.98 -10.34
C VAL A 137 6.86 -1.92 -11.27
N GLN A 138 7.55 -2.49 -12.29
CA GLN A 138 6.93 -3.48 -13.18
C GLN A 138 6.44 -4.71 -12.41
N GLU A 139 7.22 -5.21 -11.47
CA GLU A 139 6.82 -6.37 -10.67
C GLU A 139 5.62 -6.09 -9.76
N ALA A 140 5.48 -4.86 -9.26
CA ALA A 140 4.26 -4.46 -8.54
C ALA A 140 3.03 -4.48 -9.45
N ILE A 141 3.16 -3.98 -10.68
CA ILE A 141 2.12 -4.01 -11.71
C ILE A 141 1.75 -5.46 -12.05
N ASP A 142 2.73 -6.30 -12.37
CA ASP A 142 2.52 -7.69 -12.77
C ASP A 142 1.86 -8.50 -11.65
N THR A 143 2.23 -8.23 -10.39
CA THR A 143 1.58 -8.82 -9.21
C THR A 143 0.09 -8.48 -9.18
N CYS A 144 -0.29 -7.22 -9.40
CA CYS A 144 -1.68 -6.81 -9.43
C CYS A 144 -2.45 -7.49 -10.58
N LEU A 145 -1.87 -7.53 -11.78
CA LEU A 145 -2.49 -8.15 -12.96
C LEU A 145 -2.64 -9.66 -12.79
N PHE A 146 -1.65 -10.33 -12.20
CA PHE A 146 -1.74 -11.75 -11.87
C PHE A 146 -2.89 -12.02 -10.90
N PHE A 147 -2.93 -11.30 -9.78
CA PHE A 147 -3.94 -11.51 -8.74
C PHE A 147 -5.34 -11.00 -9.11
N GLN A 148 -5.49 -10.17 -10.13
CA GLN A 148 -6.80 -9.75 -10.64
C GLN A 148 -7.70 -10.95 -10.96
N SER A 149 -7.16 -11.99 -11.54
CA SER A 149 -7.92 -13.19 -11.93
C SER A 149 -7.96 -14.27 -10.84
N GLU A 150 -7.09 -14.21 -9.82
CA GLU A 150 -7.04 -15.21 -8.75
C GLU A 150 -8.32 -15.27 -7.91
N GLY A 151 -9.09 -14.18 -7.86
CA GLY A 151 -10.40 -14.17 -7.22
C GLY A 151 -11.39 -15.19 -7.76
N ARG A 152 -11.17 -15.67 -8.99
CA ARG A 152 -11.98 -16.73 -9.60
C ARG A 152 -11.38 -18.12 -9.42
N ARG A 153 -10.20 -18.23 -8.81
CA ARG A 153 -9.43 -19.47 -8.62
C ARG A 153 -9.12 -19.79 -7.15
N LEU A 154 -9.81 -19.16 -6.21
CA LEU A 154 -9.72 -19.50 -4.79
C LEU A 154 -10.54 -20.78 -4.51
N TYR A 155 -10.13 -21.89 -5.10
CA TYR A 155 -10.85 -23.16 -5.01
C TYR A 155 -10.69 -23.81 -3.64
N GLY A 156 -11.72 -24.57 -3.23
CA GLY A 156 -11.62 -25.67 -2.30
C GLY A 156 -11.46 -27.00 -3.02
N GLN A 157 -11.50 -28.07 -2.28
CA GLN A 157 -11.45 -29.44 -2.76
C GLN A 157 -12.71 -30.19 -2.32
N THR A 158 -13.20 -31.09 -3.16
CA THR A 158 -14.17 -32.10 -2.78
C THR A 158 -13.38 -33.38 -2.50
N VAL A 159 -13.61 -34.00 -1.35
CA VAL A 159 -12.86 -35.17 -0.87
C VAL A 159 -13.86 -36.31 -0.58
N ASN A 160 -13.53 -37.52 -1.00
CA ASN A 160 -14.33 -38.68 -0.67
C ASN A 160 -14.23 -39.02 0.82
N SER A 161 -15.35 -39.49 1.40
CA SER A 161 -15.41 -39.99 2.76
C SER A 161 -15.36 -41.53 2.75
N GLU A 162 -14.78 -42.11 3.81
CA GLU A 162 -14.89 -43.54 4.09
C GLU A 162 -16.25 -43.92 4.64
N LEU A 163 -17.05 -42.94 5.09
CA LEU A 163 -18.38 -43.17 5.59
C LEU A 163 -19.42 -43.01 4.44
N PRO A 164 -20.42 -43.89 4.34
CA PRO A 164 -21.50 -43.76 3.36
C PRO A 164 -22.30 -42.46 3.66
N ASP A 165 -22.89 -41.89 2.63
CA ASP A 165 -23.75 -40.71 2.67
C ASP A 165 -23.07 -39.45 3.25
N LYS A 166 -21.75 -39.35 3.15
CA LYS A 166 -20.97 -38.20 3.65
C LYS A 166 -20.15 -37.56 2.54
N GLU A 167 -20.31 -36.26 2.37
CA GLU A 167 -19.51 -35.43 1.48
C GLU A 167 -18.58 -34.52 2.28
N LEU A 168 -17.33 -34.37 1.84
CA LEU A 168 -16.31 -33.52 2.47
C LEU A 168 -15.88 -32.42 1.51
N PHE A 169 -15.83 -31.20 2.02
CA PHE A 169 -15.41 -30.03 1.28
C PHE A 169 -14.36 -29.23 2.06
N THR A 170 -13.42 -28.64 1.35
CA THR A 170 -12.51 -27.64 1.91
C THR A 170 -12.85 -26.27 1.35
N TYR A 171 -12.67 -25.23 2.17
CA TYR A 171 -12.87 -23.84 1.78
C TYR A 171 -11.67 -23.02 2.19
N ARG A 172 -11.25 -22.10 1.32
CA ARG A 172 -10.26 -21.08 1.68
C ARG A 172 -10.96 -19.96 2.42
N ARG A 173 -10.44 -19.63 3.60
CA ARG A 173 -10.95 -18.52 4.43
C ARG A 173 -9.83 -17.54 4.75
N PRO A 174 -10.11 -16.23 4.88
CA PRO A 174 -9.13 -15.27 5.32
C PRO A 174 -8.72 -15.53 6.77
N LEU A 175 -7.47 -15.19 7.10
CA LEU A 175 -6.91 -15.30 8.44
C LEU A 175 -7.35 -14.14 9.35
N GLY A 176 -7.60 -12.95 8.78
CA GLY A 176 -7.97 -11.75 9.53
C GLY A 176 -7.10 -10.55 9.14
N VAL A 177 -6.44 -9.94 10.13
CA VAL A 177 -5.51 -8.82 9.91
C VAL A 177 -4.09 -9.34 9.71
N CYS A 178 -3.46 -8.96 8.61
CA CYS A 178 -2.07 -9.29 8.29
C CYS A 178 -1.16 -8.10 8.60
N GLY A 179 -0.16 -8.29 9.47
CA GLY A 179 0.93 -7.34 9.66
C GLY A 179 2.00 -7.54 8.59
N ILE A 180 2.40 -6.46 7.91
CA ILE A 180 3.39 -6.49 6.83
C ILE A 180 4.54 -5.56 7.16
N ILE A 181 5.75 -6.12 7.15
CA ILE A 181 7.01 -5.39 7.29
C ILE A 181 7.90 -5.80 6.13
N ASN A 182 8.49 -4.83 5.45
CA ASN A 182 9.36 -5.09 4.30
C ASN A 182 10.65 -4.26 4.36
N ALA A 183 11.66 -4.72 3.62
CA ALA A 183 12.90 -4.00 3.41
C ALA A 183 12.77 -2.95 2.32
N CYS A 184 13.75 -2.04 2.24
CA CYS A 184 13.75 -0.90 1.32
C CYS A 184 14.32 -1.21 -0.07
N ASN A 185 14.94 -2.37 -0.28
CA ASN A 185 15.67 -2.68 -1.52
C ASN A 185 14.79 -2.83 -2.77
N PHE A 186 13.50 -3.16 -2.60
CA PHE A 186 12.48 -3.15 -3.66
C PHE A 186 11.18 -2.54 -3.08
N PRO A 187 11.17 -1.21 -2.86
CA PRO A 187 10.11 -0.57 -2.08
C PRO A 187 8.77 -0.54 -2.79
N ALA A 188 8.72 -0.66 -4.12
CA ALA A 188 7.49 -0.88 -4.87
C ALA A 188 7.09 -2.36 -4.90
N ALA A 189 7.97 -3.27 -5.31
CA ALA A 189 7.62 -4.67 -5.53
C ALA A 189 7.25 -5.42 -4.25
N VAL A 190 8.10 -5.35 -3.21
CA VAL A 190 7.97 -6.21 -2.02
C VAL A 190 6.68 -5.97 -1.23
N PRO A 191 6.19 -4.73 -1.02
CA PRO A 191 4.88 -4.52 -0.43
C PRO A 191 3.76 -5.18 -1.23
N PHE A 192 3.78 -5.03 -2.56
CA PHE A 192 2.76 -5.62 -3.43
C PHE A 192 2.79 -7.15 -3.42
N TRP A 193 3.97 -7.79 -3.41
CA TRP A 193 4.08 -9.25 -3.29
C TRP A 193 3.44 -9.80 -2.01
N LYS A 194 3.33 -9.00 -0.96
CA LYS A 194 2.76 -9.40 0.33
C LYS A 194 1.32 -8.94 0.50
N MET A 195 1.04 -7.65 0.22
CA MET A 195 -0.31 -7.09 0.41
C MET A 195 -1.31 -7.66 -0.59
N ILE A 196 -0.95 -7.74 -1.86
CA ILE A 196 -1.89 -8.14 -2.91
C ILE A 196 -2.46 -9.54 -2.69
N PRO A 197 -1.65 -10.59 -2.46
CA PRO A 197 -2.20 -11.91 -2.13
C PRO A 197 -3.00 -11.92 -0.81
N ALA A 198 -2.58 -11.15 0.20
CA ALA A 198 -3.29 -11.09 1.47
C ALA A 198 -4.69 -10.47 1.29
N ILE A 199 -4.80 -9.31 0.65
CA ILE A 199 -6.10 -8.66 0.41
C ILE A 199 -6.96 -9.44 -0.59
N MET A 200 -6.33 -10.10 -1.59
CA MET A 200 -7.03 -10.98 -2.52
C MET A 200 -7.73 -12.12 -1.80
N CYS A 201 -7.09 -12.72 -0.82
CA CYS A 201 -7.65 -13.80 0.01
C CYS A 201 -8.68 -13.30 1.03
N GLY A 202 -8.98 -11.99 1.09
CA GLY A 202 -10.01 -11.42 1.97
C GLY A 202 -9.48 -10.94 3.32
N ASN A 203 -8.16 -10.88 3.51
CA ASN A 203 -7.56 -10.29 4.71
C ASN A 203 -7.50 -8.77 4.61
N THR A 204 -7.44 -8.09 5.74
CA THR A 204 -7.00 -6.70 5.84
C THR A 204 -5.53 -6.64 6.21
N CYS A 205 -4.87 -5.51 5.95
CA CYS A 205 -3.45 -5.37 6.18
C CYS A 205 -3.14 -4.12 7.00
N VAL A 206 -2.14 -4.25 7.89
CA VAL A 206 -1.40 -3.13 8.46
C VAL A 206 0.02 -3.22 7.92
N TRP A 207 0.40 -2.23 7.14
CA TRP A 207 1.70 -2.17 6.52
C TRP A 207 2.58 -1.13 7.21
N LYS A 208 3.72 -1.59 7.73
CA LYS A 208 4.81 -0.74 8.20
C LYS A 208 5.81 -0.61 7.07
N SER A 209 5.87 0.56 6.46
CA SER A 209 6.83 0.90 5.40
C SER A 209 8.27 0.81 5.91
N PRO A 210 9.27 0.60 5.03
CA PRO A 210 10.67 0.70 5.42
C PRO A 210 11.02 2.15 5.78
N GLN A 211 11.87 2.32 6.78
CA GLN A 211 12.28 3.64 7.25
C GLN A 211 13.05 4.41 6.16
N ASP A 212 13.77 3.70 5.31
CA ASP A 212 14.63 4.26 4.27
C ASP A 212 13.90 4.51 2.94
N ALA A 213 12.59 4.22 2.86
CA ALA A 213 11.75 4.46 1.69
C ALA A 213 10.34 4.94 2.06
N PRO A 214 10.21 5.99 2.88
CA PRO A 214 8.90 6.47 3.32
C PRO A 214 8.15 7.26 2.25
N LEU A 215 8.84 7.85 1.27
CA LEU A 215 8.23 8.67 0.22
C LEU A 215 7.48 7.80 -0.80
N LEU A 216 8.06 6.66 -1.17
CA LEU A 216 7.44 5.72 -2.10
C LEU A 216 6.30 4.92 -1.45
N SER A 217 6.27 4.83 -0.14
CA SER A 217 5.30 4.05 0.65
C SER A 217 4.04 4.81 0.91
#